data_6081501cc985dd5c08974c493bb33a95
#
_entry.id   6081501cc985dd5c08974c493bb33a95
#
_cell.length_a   1.000
_cell.length_b   1.000
_cell.length_c   1.000
_cell.angle_alpha   90.00
_cell.angle_beta   90.00
_cell.angle_gamma   90.00
#
_symmetry.space_group_name_H-M   'P 1'
#
loop_
_entity.id
_entity.type
_entity.pdbx_description
1 polymer ?
#
loop_
_entity_poly.entity_id
_entity_poly.type
_entity_poly.pdbx_seq_one_letter_code
_entity_poly.pdbx_strand_id
1 'polypeptide(L)'
;ALFWKEVLNAAGVKEKKAVMELDEMTVRGVMRVYEFVISQLMGENGTRLTTDMMRVDHIDAGTKTIYLDTEKGVLYNPFRPGDILMVQRFSVDGIIKQYELQVVTAKVGDTSKGEERLDSITYKNFVGDEGSVVFRDVLTRVDSATNSDRKGVIKQTSVEEGSPYLDVLYGMKTDPDNAVRLRLGRLAGIITYWWGQLQGYGLYSNNA
;
A
#
# COMPACT_ATOMS: atom_id res chain seq x y z
N ALA A 1 0.92 -33.72 12.17
CA ALA A 1 1.35 -34.75 13.13
C ALA A 1 1.86 -34.13 14.42
N LEU A 2 1.67 -34.80 15.55
CA LEU A 2 2.26 -34.41 16.86
C LEU A 2 3.24 -35.51 17.27
N PHE A 3 4.51 -35.15 17.49
CA PHE A 3 5.54 -36.09 17.88
C PHE A 3 6.61 -35.44 18.76
N TRP A 4 7.43 -36.26 19.42
CA TRP A 4 8.55 -35.81 20.23
C TRP A 4 9.82 -35.94 19.41
N LYS A 5 10.61 -34.84 19.37
CA LYS A 5 11.92 -34.79 18.72
C LYS A 5 13.00 -34.56 19.76
N GLU A 6 14.07 -35.34 19.72
CA GLU A 6 15.28 -35.06 20.50
C GLU A 6 16.09 -33.97 19.81
N VAL A 7 16.42 -32.90 20.55
CA VAL A 7 17.29 -31.80 20.09
C VAL A 7 18.40 -31.60 21.12
N LEU A 8 19.57 -31.24 20.64
CA LEU A 8 20.68 -30.83 21.52
C LEU A 8 20.46 -29.34 21.90
N ASN A 9 20.49 -29.02 23.17
CA ASN A 9 20.51 -27.63 23.62
C ASN A 9 21.91 -27.00 23.46
N ALA A 10 22.06 -25.74 23.76
CA ALA A 10 23.32 -25.01 23.64
C ALA A 10 24.47 -25.58 24.51
N ALA A 11 24.15 -26.38 25.51
CA ALA A 11 25.12 -27.09 26.36
C ALA A 11 25.41 -28.53 25.91
N GLY A 12 24.88 -28.96 24.73
CA GLY A 12 25.07 -30.28 24.17
C GLY A 12 24.24 -31.39 24.85
N VAL A 13 23.26 -31.03 25.70
CA VAL A 13 22.36 -31.98 26.37
C VAL A 13 21.15 -32.27 25.51
N LYS A 14 20.76 -33.54 25.42
CA LYS A 14 19.57 -33.97 24.68
C LYS A 14 18.29 -33.57 25.43
N GLU A 15 17.44 -32.80 24.80
CA GLU A 15 16.11 -32.44 25.27
C GLU A 15 15.04 -32.98 24.35
N LYS A 16 13.90 -33.43 24.92
CA LYS A 16 12.74 -33.82 24.14
C LYS A 16 11.82 -32.62 23.98
N LYS A 17 11.60 -32.18 22.73
CA LYS A 17 10.64 -31.12 22.40
C LYS A 17 9.44 -31.71 21.69
N ALA A 18 8.25 -31.23 22.06
CA ALA A 18 7.04 -31.54 21.32
C ALA A 18 7.06 -30.75 20.01
N VAL A 19 6.86 -31.42 18.90
CA VAL A 19 6.81 -30.82 17.57
C VAL A 19 5.47 -31.13 16.94
N MET A 20 4.82 -30.10 16.42
CA MET A 20 3.58 -30.24 15.65
C MET A 20 3.82 -29.73 14.24
N GLU A 21 3.63 -30.60 13.26
CA GLU A 21 3.71 -30.24 11.84
C GLU A 21 2.29 -30.20 11.27
N LEU A 22 1.95 -29.06 10.66
CA LEU A 22 0.67 -28.80 10.03
C LEU A 22 0.92 -28.16 8.67
N ASP A 23 0.15 -28.57 7.68
CA ASP A 23 0.16 -27.96 6.36
C ASP A 23 -0.60 -26.61 6.39
N GLU A 24 -1.67 -26.56 7.18
CA GLU A 24 -2.49 -25.36 7.35
C GLU A 24 -3.06 -25.30 8.78
N MET A 25 -3.12 -24.10 9.36
CA MET A 25 -3.75 -23.87 10.64
C MET A 25 -4.65 -22.63 10.59
N THR A 26 -5.95 -22.80 10.82
CA THR A 26 -6.91 -21.70 10.96
C THR A 26 -7.34 -21.57 12.41
N VAL A 27 -7.09 -20.44 13.04
CA VAL A 27 -7.49 -20.13 14.42
C VAL A 27 -8.65 -19.14 14.43
N ARG A 28 -9.82 -19.55 14.92
CA ARG A 28 -11.00 -18.68 15.11
C ARG A 28 -11.05 -18.14 16.53
N GLY A 29 -10.10 -17.31 16.89
CA GLY A 29 -10.02 -16.78 18.24
C GLY A 29 -8.63 -16.25 18.53
N VAL A 30 -8.17 -16.41 19.76
CA VAL A 30 -6.87 -15.93 20.20
C VAL A 30 -5.86 -17.05 20.22
N MET A 31 -4.75 -16.86 19.50
CA MET A 31 -3.55 -17.70 19.61
C MET A 31 -2.47 -16.92 20.36
N ARG A 32 -1.92 -17.49 21.43
CA ARG A 32 -0.78 -16.92 22.16
C ARG A 32 0.48 -17.68 21.78
N VAL A 33 1.44 -16.96 21.20
CA VAL A 33 2.73 -17.49 20.80
C VAL A 33 3.80 -16.66 21.52
N TYR A 34 4.71 -17.33 22.26
CA TYR A 34 5.80 -16.64 22.95
C TYR A 34 6.93 -16.23 21.99
N GLU A 35 7.16 -17.05 20.97
CA GLU A 35 8.13 -16.78 19.93
C GLU A 35 7.61 -17.35 18.61
N PHE A 36 7.67 -16.55 17.55
CA PHE A 36 7.30 -16.97 16.20
C PHE A 36 8.51 -16.79 15.27
N VAL A 37 9.08 -17.91 14.83
CA VAL A 37 10.22 -17.94 13.91
C VAL A 37 9.74 -18.31 12.51
N ILE A 38 9.92 -17.40 11.56
CA ILE A 38 9.68 -17.67 10.14
C ILE A 38 11.03 -18.03 9.51
N SER A 39 11.17 -19.30 9.13
CA SER A 39 12.40 -19.82 8.51
C SER A 39 12.50 -19.55 7.01
N GLN A 40 11.59 -18.77 6.44
CA GLN A 40 11.59 -18.42 5.02
C GLN A 40 11.93 -16.96 4.81
N LEU A 41 12.82 -16.70 3.86
CA LEU A 41 13.03 -15.36 3.31
C LEU A 41 11.76 -14.97 2.53
N MET A 42 11.00 -13.99 3.04
CA MET A 42 9.90 -13.40 2.28
C MET A 42 10.47 -12.35 1.32
N GLY A 43 10.46 -12.65 0.02
CA GLY A 43 10.72 -11.68 -1.02
C GLY A 43 9.42 -10.98 -1.42
N GLU A 44 9.35 -9.64 -1.36
CA GLU A 44 8.32 -8.86 -2.03
C GLU A 44 8.80 -8.54 -3.45
N ASN A 45 8.03 -8.97 -4.45
CA ASN A 45 8.27 -8.59 -5.83
C ASN A 45 7.28 -7.50 -6.24
N GLY A 46 7.78 -6.35 -6.68
CA GLY A 46 6.92 -5.27 -7.15
C GLY A 46 7.25 -3.90 -6.56
N THR A 47 6.23 -3.05 -6.57
CA THR A 47 6.26 -1.70 -6.01
C THR A 47 5.35 -1.62 -4.79
N ARG A 48 5.87 -1.10 -3.69
CA ARG A 48 5.13 -0.83 -2.46
C ARG A 48 5.00 0.67 -2.23
N LEU A 49 3.78 1.11 -1.90
CA LEU A 49 3.49 2.48 -1.47
C LEU A 49 3.10 2.47 0.01
N THR A 50 3.72 3.34 0.81
CA THR A 50 3.32 3.58 2.20
C THR A 50 2.57 4.90 2.23
N THR A 51 1.26 4.82 2.41
CA THR A 51 0.31 5.94 2.37
C THR A 51 -1.06 5.48 2.86
N ASP A 52 -2.05 6.38 2.88
CA ASP A 52 -3.44 6.02 3.18
C ASP A 52 -4.01 5.12 2.08
N MET A 53 -4.69 4.05 2.48
CA MET A 53 -5.39 3.14 1.57
C MET A 53 -6.69 2.64 2.19
N MET A 54 -7.64 2.28 1.31
CA MET A 54 -8.90 1.66 1.71
C MET A 54 -9.43 0.79 0.59
N ARG A 55 -10.12 -0.28 0.94
CA ARG A 55 -10.76 -1.16 -0.04
C ARG A 55 -12.15 -0.67 -0.39
N VAL A 56 -12.54 -0.90 -1.63
CA VAL A 56 -13.88 -0.61 -2.13
C VAL A 56 -14.85 -1.71 -1.71
N ASP A 57 -15.96 -1.34 -1.07
CA ASP A 57 -17.07 -2.23 -0.78
C ASP A 57 -18.04 -2.26 -1.98
N HIS A 58 -18.61 -1.12 -2.38
CA HIS A 58 -19.44 -1.03 -3.57
C HIS A 58 -19.40 0.38 -4.18
N ILE A 59 -19.98 0.54 -5.36
CA ILE A 59 -19.95 1.77 -6.13
C ILE A 59 -21.34 2.10 -6.66
N ASP A 60 -21.75 3.35 -6.45
CA ASP A 60 -22.85 3.95 -7.17
C ASP A 60 -22.28 4.80 -8.32
N ALA A 61 -22.31 4.26 -9.52
CA ALA A 61 -21.80 4.94 -10.70
C ALA A 61 -22.65 6.16 -11.09
N GLY A 62 -23.94 6.17 -10.79
CA GLY A 62 -24.85 7.28 -11.11
C GLY A 62 -24.52 8.55 -10.32
N THR A 63 -24.12 8.41 -9.07
CA THR A 63 -23.76 9.52 -8.20
C THR A 63 -22.23 9.71 -8.10
N LYS A 64 -21.43 8.87 -8.77
CA LYS A 64 -19.97 8.82 -8.61
C LYS A 64 -19.54 8.70 -7.14
N THR A 65 -20.22 7.81 -6.42
CA THR A 65 -19.96 7.54 -5.01
C THR A 65 -19.32 6.16 -4.86
N ILE A 66 -18.23 6.09 -4.10
CA ILE A 66 -17.58 4.85 -3.69
C ILE A 66 -17.82 4.68 -2.20
N TYR A 67 -18.34 3.53 -1.84
CA TYR A 67 -18.47 3.08 -0.46
C TYR A 67 -17.28 2.23 -0.09
N LEU A 68 -16.75 2.47 1.11
CA LEU A 68 -15.49 1.92 1.57
C LEU A 68 -15.75 0.75 2.54
N ASP A 69 -14.98 -0.31 2.39
CA ASP A 69 -15.02 -1.46 3.30
C ASP A 69 -14.46 -1.05 4.67
N THR A 70 -15.34 -0.83 5.61
CA THR A 70 -15.01 -0.42 6.98
C THR A 70 -14.75 -1.59 7.91
N GLU A 71 -14.73 -2.84 7.41
CA GLU A 71 -14.63 -4.04 8.24
C GLU A 71 -15.63 -4.00 9.42
N LYS A 72 -16.91 -3.77 9.10
CA LYS A 72 -18.00 -3.62 10.06
C LYS A 72 -17.82 -2.47 11.06
N GLY A 73 -17.26 -1.37 10.58
CA GLY A 73 -17.08 -0.16 11.38
C GLY A 73 -15.79 -0.08 12.19
N VAL A 74 -14.88 -1.04 12.02
CA VAL A 74 -13.56 -1.02 12.67
C VAL A 74 -12.64 0.01 12.01
N LEU A 75 -12.65 0.09 10.68
CA LEU A 75 -11.84 1.02 9.92
C LEU A 75 -12.57 2.34 9.65
N TYR A 76 -11.83 3.43 9.57
CA TYR A 76 -12.34 4.76 9.25
C TYR A 76 -11.81 5.24 7.91
N ASN A 77 -12.61 6.00 7.18
CA ASN A 77 -12.23 6.64 5.94
C ASN A 77 -11.02 7.58 6.15
N PRO A 78 -9.84 7.25 5.62
CA PRO A 78 -8.65 8.08 5.77
C PRO A 78 -8.60 9.22 4.74
N PHE A 79 -9.46 9.19 3.71
CA PHE A 79 -9.42 10.12 2.60
C PHE A 79 -10.04 11.47 2.95
N ARG A 80 -9.57 12.51 2.26
CA ARG A 80 -10.03 13.90 2.41
C ARG A 80 -10.33 14.51 1.04
N PRO A 81 -11.20 15.52 0.98
CA PRO A 81 -11.42 16.28 -0.26
C PRO A 81 -10.10 16.80 -0.84
N GLY A 82 -9.91 16.61 -2.13
CA GLY A 82 -8.68 16.99 -2.83
C GLY A 82 -7.64 15.88 -2.94
N ASP A 83 -7.74 14.78 -2.17
CA ASP A 83 -6.84 13.65 -2.31
C ASP A 83 -6.94 13.05 -3.71
N ILE A 84 -5.80 12.68 -4.26
CA ILE A 84 -5.69 11.97 -5.54
C ILE A 84 -5.41 10.52 -5.21
N LEU A 85 -6.32 9.66 -5.64
CA LEU A 85 -6.28 8.23 -5.39
C LEU A 85 -5.96 7.48 -6.68
N MET A 86 -5.16 6.45 -6.54
CA MET A 86 -4.80 5.53 -7.61
C MET A 86 -5.38 4.15 -7.32
N VAL A 87 -5.93 3.54 -8.36
CA VAL A 87 -6.29 2.11 -8.40
C VAL A 87 -5.43 1.45 -9.46
N GLN A 88 -4.82 0.34 -9.13
CA GLN A 88 -4.01 -0.42 -10.06
C GLN A 88 -4.47 -1.87 -10.07
N ARG A 89 -4.69 -2.42 -11.26
CA ARG A 89 -5.05 -3.83 -11.47
C ARG A 89 -4.11 -4.47 -12.45
N PHE A 90 -3.78 -5.71 -12.17
CA PHE A 90 -3.07 -6.56 -13.11
C PHE A 90 -4.10 -7.36 -13.91
N SER A 91 -4.10 -7.21 -15.22
CA SER A 91 -4.94 -8.04 -16.09
C SER A 91 -4.28 -9.41 -16.29
N VAL A 92 -5.07 -10.39 -16.73
CA VAL A 92 -4.59 -11.74 -17.08
C VAL A 92 -3.52 -11.70 -18.16
N ASP A 93 -3.53 -10.67 -19.01
CA ASP A 93 -2.58 -10.45 -20.11
C ASP A 93 -1.28 -9.75 -19.65
N GLY A 94 -1.09 -9.58 -18.33
CA GLY A 94 0.07 -8.87 -17.77
C GLY A 94 0.04 -7.35 -17.93
N ILE A 95 -1.05 -6.80 -18.45
CA ILE A 95 -1.21 -5.35 -18.62
C ILE A 95 -1.67 -4.75 -17.31
N ILE A 96 -0.93 -3.74 -16.84
CA ILE A 96 -1.32 -2.96 -15.67
C ILE A 96 -2.35 -1.93 -16.11
N LYS A 97 -3.58 -2.04 -15.60
CA LYS A 97 -4.60 -1.00 -15.74
C LYS A 97 -4.55 -0.10 -14.52
N GLN A 98 -4.32 1.18 -14.74
CA GLN A 98 -4.23 2.19 -13.70
C GLN A 98 -5.31 3.25 -13.92
N TYR A 99 -6.01 3.59 -12.85
CA TYR A 99 -7.03 4.63 -12.83
C TYR A 99 -6.71 5.62 -11.73
N GLU A 100 -6.97 6.90 -12.02
CA GLU A 100 -6.73 7.97 -11.06
C GLU A 100 -8.01 8.80 -10.89
N LEU A 101 -8.36 9.04 -9.65
CA LEU A 101 -9.53 9.82 -9.30
C LEU A 101 -9.18 10.85 -8.21
N GLN A 102 -9.90 11.96 -8.20
CA GLN A 102 -9.78 12.95 -7.14
C GLN A 102 -11.02 12.94 -6.27
N VAL A 103 -10.80 12.88 -4.95
CA VAL A 103 -11.86 12.95 -3.96
C VAL A 103 -12.49 14.33 -3.96
N VAL A 104 -13.82 14.39 -4.12
CA VAL A 104 -14.61 15.63 -4.03
C VAL A 104 -15.15 15.80 -2.63
N THR A 105 -15.78 14.77 -2.07
CA THR A 105 -16.26 14.75 -0.68
C THR A 105 -15.86 13.44 -0.01
N ALA A 106 -15.69 13.50 1.31
CA ALA A 106 -15.46 12.33 2.14
C ALA A 106 -16.46 12.36 3.30
N LYS A 107 -17.18 11.26 3.51
CA LYS A 107 -18.20 11.14 4.55
C LYS A 107 -17.94 9.92 5.41
N VAL A 108 -18.19 10.07 6.70
CA VAL A 108 -18.28 8.98 7.66
C VAL A 108 -19.73 8.57 7.76
N GLY A 109 -19.99 7.27 7.67
CA GLY A 109 -21.34 6.73 7.76
C GLY A 109 -21.94 6.90 9.15
N ASP A 110 -23.25 6.97 9.21
CA ASP A 110 -24.02 7.10 10.45
C ASP A 110 -24.35 5.71 11.02
N THR A 111 -23.99 5.48 12.26
CA THR A 111 -24.32 4.24 12.99
C THR A 111 -25.58 4.35 13.85
N SER A 112 -26.19 5.52 13.92
CA SER A 112 -27.33 5.79 14.84
C SER A 112 -28.57 4.96 14.55
N LYS A 113 -28.68 4.38 13.35
CA LYS A 113 -29.82 3.57 12.90
C LYS A 113 -29.64 2.07 13.06
N GLY A 114 -28.56 1.62 13.70
CA GLY A 114 -28.24 0.18 13.86
C GLY A 114 -27.81 -0.51 12.57
N GLU A 115 -27.60 0.25 11.51
CA GLU A 115 -27.05 -0.22 10.24
C GLU A 115 -25.51 -0.26 10.30
N GLU A 116 -24.92 -1.08 9.46
CA GLU A 116 -23.45 -1.12 9.30
C GLU A 116 -22.96 0.25 8.82
N ARG A 117 -21.92 0.81 9.47
CA ARG A 117 -21.34 2.09 9.06
C ARG A 117 -20.70 1.97 7.70
N LEU A 118 -21.19 2.72 6.72
CA LEU A 118 -20.65 2.80 5.37
C LEU A 118 -20.02 4.18 5.16
N ASP A 119 -18.69 4.24 5.29
CA ASP A 119 -17.95 5.42 4.91
C ASP A 119 -17.91 5.54 3.39
N SER A 120 -17.94 6.76 2.87
CA SER A 120 -17.98 6.97 1.43
C SER A 120 -17.19 8.17 0.97
N ILE A 121 -16.84 8.17 -0.30
CA ILE A 121 -16.27 9.30 -1.02
C ILE A 121 -17.07 9.54 -2.31
N THR A 122 -17.26 10.79 -2.68
CA THR A 122 -17.59 11.15 -4.05
C THR A 122 -16.32 11.56 -4.79
N TYR A 123 -16.25 11.30 -6.08
CA TYR A 123 -15.03 11.51 -6.84
C TYR A 123 -15.30 12.12 -8.22
N LYS A 124 -14.25 12.68 -8.80
CA LYS A 124 -14.16 12.99 -10.22
C LYS A 124 -12.92 12.30 -10.81
N ASN A 125 -12.94 12.03 -12.10
CA ASN A 125 -11.77 11.50 -12.79
C ASN A 125 -10.65 12.55 -12.74
N PHE A 126 -9.42 12.13 -12.47
CA PHE A 126 -8.29 13.04 -12.38
C PHE A 126 -7.53 13.14 -13.70
N VAL A 127 -7.05 12.01 -14.22
CA VAL A 127 -6.39 11.90 -15.52
C VAL A 127 -6.71 10.54 -16.12
N GLY A 128 -6.88 10.50 -17.45
CA GLY A 128 -6.99 9.27 -18.21
C GLY A 128 -8.41 8.74 -18.33
N ASP A 129 -8.49 7.52 -18.77
CA ASP A 129 -9.73 6.85 -19.11
C ASP A 129 -10.72 6.80 -17.94
N GLU A 130 -11.99 6.84 -18.28
CA GLU A 130 -13.09 6.56 -17.37
C GLU A 130 -13.05 5.09 -16.92
N GLY A 131 -11.91 4.69 -16.34
CA GLY A 131 -11.73 3.38 -15.77
C GLY A 131 -12.71 3.22 -14.62
N SER A 132 -13.51 2.18 -14.69
CA SER A 132 -14.42 1.85 -13.60
C SER A 132 -13.64 1.27 -12.44
N VAL A 133 -13.68 1.93 -11.29
CA VAL A 133 -13.38 1.30 -10.02
C VAL A 133 -14.39 0.18 -9.80
N VAL A 134 -13.99 -0.96 -9.26
CA VAL A 134 -14.87 -2.09 -8.99
C VAL A 134 -14.76 -2.55 -7.55
N PHE A 135 -15.69 -3.41 -7.15
CA PHE A 135 -15.68 -4.10 -5.87
C PHE A 135 -14.31 -4.72 -5.55
N ARG A 136 -13.83 -4.53 -4.34
CA ARG A 136 -12.54 -4.99 -3.81
C ARG A 136 -11.30 -4.30 -4.37
N ASP A 137 -11.42 -3.30 -5.23
CA ASP A 137 -10.26 -2.47 -5.55
C ASP A 137 -9.68 -1.82 -4.30
N VAL A 138 -8.37 -1.61 -4.32
CA VAL A 138 -7.68 -0.87 -3.28
C VAL A 138 -7.42 0.54 -3.79
N LEU A 139 -8.07 1.50 -3.16
CA LEU A 139 -7.80 2.92 -3.37
C LEU A 139 -6.57 3.30 -2.57
N THR A 140 -5.56 3.85 -3.24
CA THR A 140 -4.30 4.25 -2.62
C THR A 140 -4.08 5.73 -2.86
N ARG A 141 -3.91 6.53 -1.79
CA ARG A 141 -3.61 7.95 -1.94
C ARG A 141 -2.18 8.11 -2.48
N VAL A 142 -2.03 8.89 -3.54
CA VAL A 142 -0.73 9.16 -4.18
C VAL A 142 -0.34 10.62 -4.15
N ASP A 143 -1.32 11.54 -3.93
CA ASP A 143 -1.10 12.97 -3.88
C ASP A 143 -2.31 13.68 -3.27
N SER A 144 -2.28 15.01 -3.18
CA SER A 144 -3.43 15.86 -2.89
C SER A 144 -3.36 17.14 -3.70
N ALA A 145 -4.46 17.49 -4.35
CA ALA A 145 -4.54 18.73 -5.15
C ALA A 145 -4.71 19.99 -4.28
N THR A 146 -5.18 19.85 -3.05
CA THR A 146 -5.60 20.97 -2.20
C THR A 146 -4.86 21.07 -0.87
N ASN A 147 -4.23 20.00 -0.40
CA ASN A 147 -3.57 19.96 0.91
C ASN A 147 -2.11 19.52 0.78
N SER A 148 -1.19 20.45 1.07
CA SER A 148 0.27 20.23 1.01
C SER A 148 0.72 19.09 1.94
N ASP A 149 0.13 18.97 3.13
CA ASP A 149 0.54 17.98 4.13
C ASP A 149 0.17 16.53 3.73
N ARG A 150 -0.64 16.41 2.67
CA ARG A 150 -1.12 15.11 2.16
C ARG A 150 -0.52 14.71 0.81
N LYS A 151 0.47 15.47 0.32
CA LYS A 151 1.17 15.19 -0.94
C LYS A 151 2.27 14.13 -0.81
N GLY A 152 2.70 13.82 0.41
CA GLY A 152 3.81 12.91 0.67
C GLY A 152 3.42 11.43 0.53
N VAL A 153 4.31 10.64 -0.10
CA VAL A 153 4.21 9.17 -0.24
C VAL A 153 5.62 8.57 -0.16
N ILE A 154 5.76 7.41 0.49
CA ILE A 154 6.99 6.63 0.42
C ILE A 154 6.78 5.49 -0.57
N LYS A 155 7.67 5.38 -1.56
CA LYS A 155 7.66 4.33 -2.58
C LYS A 155 8.93 3.50 -2.50
N GLN A 156 8.76 2.19 -2.45
CA GLN A 156 9.85 1.23 -2.58
C GLN A 156 9.57 0.34 -3.80
N THR A 157 10.56 0.15 -4.64
CA THR A 157 10.39 -0.67 -5.85
C THR A 157 11.65 -1.48 -6.18
N SER A 158 11.42 -2.67 -6.72
CA SER A 158 12.45 -3.56 -7.26
C SER A 158 12.25 -3.86 -8.75
N VAL A 159 11.18 -3.36 -9.38
CA VAL A 159 10.77 -3.74 -10.74
C VAL A 159 10.65 -2.57 -11.71
N GLU A 160 10.54 -1.34 -11.22
CA GLU A 160 10.48 -0.17 -12.09
C GLU A 160 11.84 0.12 -12.75
N GLU A 161 11.82 0.84 -13.85
CA GLU A 161 13.06 1.26 -14.51
C GLU A 161 13.97 2.02 -13.53
N GLY A 162 15.24 1.68 -13.54
CA GLY A 162 16.21 2.27 -12.61
C GLY A 162 16.14 1.73 -11.18
N SER A 163 15.34 0.71 -10.89
CA SER A 163 15.30 0.07 -9.57
C SER A 163 16.58 -0.77 -9.27
N PRO A 164 16.81 -1.22 -8.02
CA PRO A 164 15.99 -0.99 -6.83
C PRO A 164 16.25 0.36 -6.15
N TYR A 165 15.17 0.96 -5.63
CA TYR A 165 15.26 2.20 -4.84
C TYR A 165 14.08 2.37 -3.87
N LEU A 166 14.29 3.24 -2.87
CA LEU A 166 13.27 3.78 -1.98
C LEU A 166 13.22 5.30 -2.20
N ASP A 167 12.04 5.81 -2.52
CA ASP A 167 11.78 7.23 -2.72
C ASP A 167 10.86 7.80 -1.65
N VAL A 168 11.17 8.99 -1.17
CA VAL A 168 10.22 9.89 -0.55
C VAL A 168 9.75 10.86 -1.63
N LEU A 169 8.47 10.76 -1.99
CA LEU A 169 7.84 11.54 -3.04
C LEU A 169 6.96 12.63 -2.43
N TYR A 170 6.86 13.76 -3.12
CA TYR A 170 5.96 14.84 -2.77
C TYR A 170 5.40 15.46 -4.05
N GLY A 171 4.07 15.49 -4.17
CA GLY A 171 3.43 16.04 -5.36
C GLY A 171 3.54 15.12 -6.58
N MET A 172 3.51 13.80 -6.38
CA MET A 172 3.70 12.78 -7.43
C MET A 172 2.82 13.00 -8.66
N LYS A 173 1.65 13.63 -8.50
CA LYS A 173 0.69 13.91 -9.57
C LYS A 173 0.53 15.40 -9.87
N THR A 174 0.80 16.26 -8.90
CA THR A 174 0.66 17.71 -9.05
C THR A 174 1.95 18.40 -9.49
N ASP A 175 3.11 17.78 -9.25
CA ASP A 175 4.45 18.28 -9.67
C ASP A 175 5.39 17.08 -9.93
N PRO A 176 5.10 16.26 -10.96
CA PRO A 176 5.81 15.01 -11.19
C PRO A 176 7.31 15.19 -11.47
N ASP A 177 7.70 16.28 -12.13
CA ASP A 177 9.09 16.53 -12.50
C ASP A 177 9.99 16.79 -11.27
N ASN A 178 9.40 17.28 -10.17
CA ASN A 178 10.10 17.56 -8.91
C ASN A 178 9.64 16.63 -7.77
N ALA A 179 8.96 15.53 -8.06
CA ALA A 179 8.33 14.72 -7.04
C ALA A 179 9.33 14.01 -6.11
N VAL A 180 10.51 13.63 -6.60
CA VAL A 180 11.51 12.91 -5.80
C VAL A 180 12.20 13.90 -4.85
N ARG A 181 11.90 13.79 -3.55
CA ARG A 181 12.55 14.59 -2.49
C ARG A 181 13.76 13.88 -1.90
N LEU A 182 13.69 12.56 -1.81
CA LEU A 182 14.80 11.72 -1.38
C LEU A 182 14.75 10.42 -2.15
N ARG A 183 15.91 9.92 -2.57
CA ARG A 183 16.08 8.56 -3.08
C ARG A 183 17.23 7.87 -2.37
N LEU A 184 16.99 6.67 -1.88
CA LEU A 184 18.01 5.73 -1.40
C LEU A 184 18.04 4.50 -2.30
N GLY A 185 19.18 4.21 -2.89
CA GLY A 185 19.35 3.07 -3.79
C GLY A 185 19.97 3.46 -5.11
N ARG A 186 19.46 2.89 -6.21
CA ARG A 186 19.95 3.21 -7.54
C ARG A 186 19.47 4.59 -7.98
N LEU A 187 20.40 5.45 -8.39
CA LEU A 187 20.14 6.85 -8.73
C LEU A 187 19.78 7.09 -10.21
N ALA A 188 19.74 6.03 -11.00
CA ALA A 188 19.36 6.11 -12.42
C ALA A 188 17.99 6.79 -12.59
N GLY A 189 17.89 7.70 -13.58
CA GLY A 189 16.67 8.48 -13.83
C GLY A 189 16.57 9.79 -13.07
N ILE A 190 17.48 10.09 -12.13
CA ILE A 190 17.56 11.41 -11.50
C ILE A 190 18.49 12.30 -12.32
N ILE A 191 17.97 13.44 -12.76
CA ILE A 191 18.72 14.45 -13.50
C ILE A 191 18.86 15.69 -12.62
N THR A 192 20.08 16.14 -12.40
CA THR A 192 20.39 17.32 -11.62
C THR A 192 20.95 18.42 -12.51
N TYR A 193 20.72 19.67 -12.13
CA TYR A 193 21.25 20.80 -12.88
C TYR A 193 22.78 20.82 -12.96
N TRP A 194 23.48 20.48 -11.85
CA TRP A 194 24.91 20.58 -11.73
C TRP A 194 25.67 19.34 -12.23
N TRP A 195 25.09 18.15 -12.08
CA TRP A 195 25.77 16.87 -12.30
C TRP A 195 25.18 16.07 -13.46
N GLY A 196 24.12 16.61 -14.12
CA GLY A 196 23.41 15.85 -15.14
C GLY A 196 22.70 14.62 -14.57
N GLN A 197 22.68 13.54 -15.34
CA GLN A 197 22.08 12.29 -14.94
C GLN A 197 22.97 11.56 -13.92
N LEU A 198 22.40 11.28 -12.75
CA LEU A 198 23.08 10.52 -11.71
C LEU A 198 23.16 9.03 -12.06
N GLN A 199 24.21 8.37 -11.59
CA GLN A 199 24.49 6.96 -11.86
C GLN A 199 24.92 6.23 -10.58
N GLY A 200 24.81 4.88 -10.58
CA GLY A 200 25.23 4.07 -9.46
C GLY A 200 24.22 4.05 -8.31
N TYR A 201 24.72 3.73 -7.13
CA TYR A 201 23.94 3.63 -5.90
C TYR A 201 24.35 4.71 -4.91
N GLY A 202 23.38 5.28 -4.21
CA GLY A 202 23.65 6.32 -3.22
C GLY A 202 22.41 6.88 -2.58
N LEU A 203 22.60 8.05 -1.97
CA LEU A 203 21.54 8.86 -1.39
C LEU A 203 21.44 10.17 -2.18
N TYR A 204 20.27 10.47 -2.68
CA TYR A 204 19.93 11.75 -3.29
C TYR A 204 18.91 12.47 -2.41
N SER A 205 19.08 13.77 -2.19
CA SER A 205 18.11 14.65 -1.53
C SER A 205 17.97 15.95 -2.33
N ASN A 206 16.73 16.30 -2.65
CA ASN A 206 16.35 17.49 -3.43
C ASN A 206 15.80 18.60 -2.53
N ASN A 207 16.11 18.62 -1.25
CA ASN A 207 15.57 19.64 -0.35
C ASN A 207 16.48 19.80 0.87
N ALA A 208 17.71 20.12 0.58
CA ALA A 208 18.66 20.52 1.61
C ALA A 208 18.69 22.03 1.73
#